data_f862b5b6d8c4d5daaeac5dc831353555
#
_entry.id   f862b5b6d8c4d5daaeac5dc831353555
#
_cell.length_a   1.000
_cell.length_b   1.000
_cell.length_c   1.000
_cell.angle_alpha   90.00
_cell.angle_beta   90.00
_cell.angle_gamma   90.00
#
_symmetry.space_group_name_H-M   'P 1'
#
loop_
_entity.id
_entity.type
_entity.pdbx_description
1 polymer ?
#
loop_
_entity_poly.entity_id
_entity_poly.type
_entity_poly.pdbx_seq_one_letter_code
_entity_poly.pdbx_strand_id
1 'polypeptide(L)'
;MANYVTNIVRFRGDESRIEELRTAVQDERYGKISIEFEKIIPMPENLFMGAVGIRERELYGTNNWLDWSLANWGSKWNSMPTEDPDEAYVPDTLRFLTANNPPHPVLQKLSEMYPDITMEHQCADYNIGYGCGQRTYKAGNIIDEYCPDYGRRAIEFSCEVIGLTPADQGLVLSEDGTDYASIDFMEGGMQL
;
A
#
# COMPACT_ATOMS: atom_id res chain seq x y z
N MET A 1 7.73 15.38 -3.07
CA MET A 1 8.24 14.03 -2.75
C MET A 1 7.04 13.12 -2.71
N ALA A 2 7.11 11.87 -3.15
CA ALA A 2 5.98 10.96 -3.02
C ALA A 2 5.92 10.45 -1.58
N ASN A 3 4.72 10.31 -1.05
CA ASN A 3 4.49 9.65 0.23
C ASN A 3 4.50 8.14 0.01
N TYR A 4 4.98 7.37 0.98
CA TYR A 4 4.97 5.92 0.87
C TYR A 4 3.78 5.33 1.62
N VAL A 5 3.21 4.30 1.02
CA VAL A 5 2.16 3.49 1.63
C VAL A 5 2.71 2.09 1.84
N THR A 6 2.69 1.62 3.08
CA THR A 6 2.98 0.21 3.41
C THR A 6 1.78 -0.64 3.03
N ASN A 7 2.03 -1.74 2.33
CA ASN A 7 1.03 -2.71 1.94
C ASN A 7 1.41 -4.08 2.48
N ILE A 8 0.47 -4.77 3.13
CA ILE A 8 0.59 -6.15 3.57
C ILE A 8 -0.52 -6.95 2.92
N VAL A 9 -0.18 -7.98 2.15
CA VAL A 9 -1.14 -8.89 1.53
C VAL A 9 -0.95 -10.27 2.09
N ARG A 10 -1.99 -10.81 2.75
CA ARG A 10 -2.02 -12.19 3.23
C ARG A 10 -2.86 -13.05 2.30
N PHE A 11 -2.27 -14.12 1.80
CA PHE A 11 -2.90 -15.06 0.89
C PHE A 11 -3.51 -16.24 1.67
N ARG A 12 -4.77 -16.61 1.33
CA ARG A 12 -5.49 -17.73 1.91
C ARG A 12 -5.93 -18.67 0.80
N GLY A 13 -5.43 -19.90 0.82
CA GLY A 13 -5.72 -20.91 -0.19
C GLY A 13 -4.75 -22.09 -0.08
N ASP A 14 -4.67 -22.87 -1.13
CA ASP A 14 -3.69 -23.96 -1.24
C ASP A 14 -2.26 -23.40 -1.33
N GLU A 15 -1.33 -23.95 -0.56
CA GLU A 15 0.05 -23.48 -0.46
C GLU A 15 0.78 -23.52 -1.81
N SER A 16 0.53 -24.57 -2.61
CA SER A 16 1.16 -24.69 -3.94
C SER A 16 0.66 -23.64 -4.91
N ARG A 17 -0.61 -23.25 -4.82
CA ARG A 17 -1.21 -22.18 -5.62
C ARG A 17 -0.70 -20.79 -5.21
N ILE A 18 -0.50 -20.57 -3.91
CA ILE A 18 0.10 -19.33 -3.38
C ILE A 18 1.55 -19.21 -3.87
N GLU A 19 2.32 -20.30 -3.81
CA GLU A 19 3.71 -20.33 -4.31
C GLU A 19 3.78 -20.09 -5.82
N GLU A 20 2.88 -20.66 -6.60
CA GLU A 20 2.75 -20.40 -8.04
C GLU A 20 2.46 -18.91 -8.31
N LEU A 21 1.46 -18.33 -7.64
CA LEU A 21 1.13 -16.91 -7.74
C LEU A 21 2.36 -16.04 -7.44
N ARG A 22 3.00 -16.26 -6.30
CA ARG A 22 4.17 -15.47 -5.87
C ARG A 22 5.34 -15.57 -6.84
N THR A 23 5.56 -16.74 -7.39
CA THR A 23 6.58 -16.95 -8.43
C THR A 23 6.24 -16.22 -9.73
N ALA A 24 4.97 -16.24 -10.13
CA ALA A 24 4.52 -15.60 -11.37
C ALA A 24 4.65 -14.08 -11.35
N VAL A 25 4.41 -13.44 -10.19
CA VAL A 25 4.36 -11.97 -10.08
C VAL A 25 5.59 -11.33 -9.47
N GLN A 26 6.62 -12.09 -9.07
CA GLN A 26 7.84 -11.54 -8.46
C GLN A 26 8.63 -10.66 -9.43
N ASP A 27 9.24 -9.59 -8.92
CA ASP A 27 10.28 -8.83 -9.65
C ASP A 27 11.55 -9.66 -9.74
N GLU A 28 12.20 -9.67 -10.91
CA GLU A 28 13.42 -10.45 -11.13
C GLU A 28 14.60 -10.01 -10.24
N ARG A 29 14.62 -8.74 -9.84
CA ARG A 29 15.67 -8.15 -8.98
C ARG A 29 15.52 -8.50 -7.51
N TYR A 30 14.28 -8.63 -7.03
CA TYR A 30 13.96 -8.77 -5.62
C TYR A 30 13.37 -10.15 -5.26
N GLY A 31 13.04 -10.97 -6.27
CA GLY A 31 12.47 -12.29 -6.05
C GLY A 31 11.11 -12.25 -5.34
N LYS A 32 10.84 -13.28 -4.55
CA LYS A 32 9.52 -13.52 -3.92
C LYS A 32 9.11 -12.53 -2.83
N ILE A 33 9.98 -11.61 -2.44
CA ILE A 33 9.65 -10.50 -1.51
C ILE A 33 9.01 -9.30 -2.22
N SER A 34 8.80 -9.39 -3.53
CA SER A 34 8.30 -8.31 -4.38
C SER A 34 7.06 -8.71 -5.16
N ILE A 35 6.39 -7.72 -5.73
CA ILE A 35 5.29 -7.88 -6.68
C ILE A 35 5.51 -6.94 -7.87
N GLU A 36 5.56 -7.49 -9.07
CA GLU A 36 5.78 -6.76 -10.32
C GLU A 36 4.44 -6.43 -10.98
N PHE A 37 4.03 -5.17 -10.95
CA PHE A 37 2.73 -4.72 -11.46
C PHE A 37 2.60 -4.92 -12.97
N GLU A 38 3.72 -4.80 -13.71
CA GLU A 38 3.76 -5.05 -15.16
C GLU A 38 3.34 -6.47 -15.54
N LYS A 39 3.56 -7.46 -14.67
CA LYS A 39 3.13 -8.84 -14.89
C LYS A 39 1.63 -9.06 -14.64
N ILE A 40 0.95 -8.10 -14.04
CA ILE A 40 -0.48 -8.18 -13.69
C ILE A 40 -1.30 -7.26 -14.59
N ILE A 41 -0.87 -6.02 -14.74
CA ILE A 41 -1.46 -4.99 -15.61
C ILE A 41 -0.31 -4.32 -16.38
N PRO A 42 0.06 -4.81 -17.56
CA PRO A 42 1.18 -4.28 -18.33
C PRO A 42 0.89 -2.86 -18.84
N MET A 43 1.91 -1.98 -18.70
CA MET A 43 1.84 -0.61 -19.20
C MET A 43 2.01 -0.59 -20.73
N PRO A 44 1.16 0.13 -21.49
CA PRO A 44 1.33 0.25 -22.93
C PRO A 44 2.63 0.96 -23.32
N GLU A 45 3.31 0.43 -24.34
CA GLU A 45 4.60 0.96 -24.84
C GLU A 45 4.48 2.36 -25.47
N ASN A 46 3.29 2.76 -25.93
CA ASN A 46 3.04 4.00 -26.65
C ASN A 46 2.73 5.22 -25.76
N LEU A 47 2.96 5.12 -24.46
CA LEU A 47 2.76 6.23 -23.53
C LEU A 47 3.96 7.20 -23.55
N PHE A 48 3.69 8.49 -23.32
CA PHE A 48 4.75 9.45 -23.05
C PHE A 48 5.43 9.13 -21.72
N MET A 49 6.73 8.86 -21.75
CA MET A 49 7.54 8.40 -20.62
C MET A 49 8.41 9.49 -19.98
N GLY A 50 8.31 10.74 -20.45
CA GLY A 50 9.07 11.87 -19.90
C GLY A 50 8.47 12.46 -18.63
N ALA A 51 9.06 13.56 -18.16
CA ALA A 51 8.51 14.33 -17.04
C ALA A 51 7.12 14.90 -17.42
N VAL A 52 6.12 14.64 -16.59
CA VAL A 52 4.73 15.03 -16.84
C VAL A 52 4.42 16.32 -16.09
N GLY A 53 4.36 17.45 -16.80
CA GLY A 53 3.94 18.74 -16.33
C GLY A 53 2.64 19.22 -17.02
N ILE A 54 2.31 20.49 -16.87
CA ILE A 54 1.11 21.10 -17.48
C ILE A 54 1.19 21.01 -19.00
N ARG A 55 2.34 21.38 -19.58
CA ARG A 55 2.56 21.37 -21.04
C ARG A 55 2.45 19.97 -21.64
N GLU A 56 2.99 18.97 -20.97
CA GLU A 56 2.93 17.59 -21.44
C GLU A 56 1.50 17.05 -21.38
N ARG A 57 0.71 17.41 -20.35
CA ARG A 57 -0.72 17.08 -20.30
C ARG A 57 -1.54 17.79 -21.38
N GLU A 58 -1.19 19.01 -21.78
CA GLU A 58 -1.82 19.68 -22.92
C GLU A 58 -1.52 18.95 -24.24
N LEU A 59 -0.31 18.40 -24.41
CA LEU A 59 0.12 17.73 -25.63
C LEU A 59 -0.37 16.28 -25.73
N TYR A 60 -0.30 15.53 -24.63
CA TYR A 60 -0.53 14.07 -24.60
C TYR A 60 -1.81 13.68 -23.87
N GLY A 61 -2.50 14.63 -23.21
CA GLY A 61 -3.65 14.31 -22.37
C GLY A 61 -3.28 13.33 -21.27
N THR A 62 -4.10 12.28 -21.12
CA THR A 62 -3.85 11.16 -20.19
C THR A 62 -2.94 10.08 -20.79
N ASN A 63 -2.47 10.25 -22.05
CA ASN A 63 -1.59 9.28 -22.71
C ASN A 63 -0.12 9.45 -22.25
N ASN A 64 0.09 9.40 -20.95
CA ASN A 64 1.38 9.49 -20.29
C ASN A 64 1.46 8.46 -19.15
N TRP A 65 2.68 8.06 -18.80
CA TRP A 65 2.95 7.03 -17.81
C TRP A 65 2.35 7.35 -16.43
N LEU A 66 2.36 8.62 -16.01
CA LEU A 66 1.93 9.02 -14.67
C LEU A 66 0.41 8.89 -14.50
N ASP A 67 -0.36 9.48 -15.43
CA ASP A 67 -1.81 9.43 -15.38
C ASP A 67 -2.31 8.00 -15.61
N TRP A 68 -1.62 7.23 -16.49
CA TRP A 68 -1.92 5.84 -16.72
C TRP A 68 -1.67 4.97 -15.47
N SER A 69 -0.50 5.10 -14.82
CA SER A 69 -0.17 4.30 -13.63
C SER A 69 -1.12 4.58 -12.47
N LEU A 70 -1.47 5.84 -12.25
CA LEU A 70 -2.46 6.21 -11.23
C LEU A 70 -3.85 5.60 -11.52
N ALA A 71 -4.27 5.57 -12.78
CA ALA A 71 -5.57 5.02 -13.17
C ALA A 71 -5.61 3.48 -13.12
N ASN A 72 -4.52 2.80 -13.53
CA ASN A 72 -4.49 1.35 -13.72
C ASN A 72 -3.81 0.58 -12.59
N TRP A 73 -2.80 1.14 -11.95
CA TRP A 73 -2.16 0.54 -10.78
C TRP A 73 -2.67 1.11 -9.45
N GLY A 74 -3.25 2.32 -9.46
CA GLY A 74 -3.58 3.06 -8.25
C GLY A 74 -2.37 3.74 -7.60
N SER A 75 -1.15 3.38 -7.99
CA SER A 75 0.12 3.90 -7.50
C SER A 75 0.85 4.68 -8.58
N LYS A 76 1.68 5.65 -8.18
CA LYS A 76 2.46 6.45 -9.11
C LYS A 76 3.48 5.63 -9.93
N TRP A 77 4.06 4.62 -9.31
CA TRP A 77 5.01 3.67 -9.93
C TRP A 77 4.83 2.28 -9.34
N ASN A 78 5.60 1.34 -9.86
CA ASN A 78 5.59 -0.06 -9.45
C ASN A 78 5.88 -0.25 -7.95
N SER A 79 5.65 -1.45 -7.43
CA SER A 79 5.98 -1.76 -6.05
C SER A 79 7.47 -1.62 -5.76
N MET A 80 7.79 -1.35 -4.52
CA MET A 80 9.16 -1.37 -4.00
C MET A 80 9.21 -2.32 -2.80
N PRO A 81 10.31 -3.07 -2.61
CA PRO A 81 10.49 -3.83 -1.38
C PRO A 81 10.55 -2.89 -0.18
N THR A 82 10.22 -3.38 1.00
CA THR A 82 10.51 -2.69 2.26
C THR A 82 12.02 -2.59 2.47
N GLU A 83 12.47 -1.56 3.21
CA GLU A 83 13.91 -1.31 3.41
C GLU A 83 14.60 -2.38 4.28
N ASP A 84 13.84 -3.26 4.93
CA ASP A 84 14.37 -4.34 5.76
C ASP A 84 14.47 -5.65 4.95
N PRO A 85 15.67 -5.99 4.42
CA PRO A 85 15.88 -7.24 3.70
C PRO A 85 15.81 -8.47 4.60
N ASP A 86 15.87 -8.29 5.94
CA ASP A 86 15.73 -9.34 6.94
C ASP A 86 14.26 -9.58 7.34
N GLU A 87 13.30 -8.85 6.79
CA GLU A 87 11.90 -9.27 6.82
C GLU A 87 11.79 -10.60 6.07
N ALA A 88 11.94 -11.66 6.86
CA ALA A 88 12.03 -13.02 6.37
C ALA A 88 10.86 -13.30 5.40
N TYR A 89 11.18 -13.88 4.25
CA TYR A 89 10.18 -14.41 3.33
C TYR A 89 9.13 -15.22 4.10
N VAL A 90 7.90 -14.73 4.10
CA VAL A 90 6.75 -15.43 4.67
C VAL A 90 5.93 -15.99 3.51
N PRO A 91 5.72 -17.30 3.42
CA PRO A 91 5.13 -17.96 2.25
C PRO A 91 3.75 -17.39 1.86
N ASP A 92 2.92 -17.09 2.84
CA ASP A 92 1.54 -16.63 2.66
C ASP A 92 1.37 -15.12 2.81
N THR A 93 2.45 -14.37 3.01
CA THR A 93 2.40 -12.92 3.26
C THR A 93 3.39 -12.18 2.37
N LEU A 94 2.95 -11.09 1.78
CA LEU A 94 3.77 -10.18 0.99
C LEU A 94 3.69 -8.78 1.59
N ARG A 95 4.86 -8.15 1.84
CA ARG A 95 4.96 -6.78 2.32
C ARG A 95 5.77 -5.95 1.33
N PHE A 96 5.24 -4.80 0.94
CA PHE A 96 5.88 -3.92 -0.04
C PHE A 96 5.39 -2.47 0.10
N LEU A 97 6.11 -1.55 -0.52
CA LEU A 97 5.77 -0.12 -0.54
C LEU A 97 5.19 0.29 -1.88
N THR A 98 4.27 1.25 -1.86
CA THR A 98 3.77 1.97 -3.04
C THR A 98 3.84 3.47 -2.86
N ALA A 99 3.75 4.22 -3.96
CA ALA A 99 3.82 5.68 -3.93
C ALA A 99 2.44 6.31 -3.92
N ASN A 100 2.17 7.09 -2.88
CA ASN A 100 0.99 7.92 -2.64
C ASN A 100 -0.29 7.15 -2.32
N ASN A 101 -0.57 6.03 -2.96
CA ASN A 101 -1.81 5.26 -2.77
C ASN A 101 -1.55 3.75 -2.79
N PRO A 102 -2.40 2.95 -2.16
CA PRO A 102 -2.37 1.50 -2.27
C PRO A 102 -2.79 1.02 -3.68
N PRO A 103 -2.26 -0.13 -4.16
CA PRO A 103 -2.45 -0.60 -5.52
C PRO A 103 -3.73 -1.43 -5.67
N HIS A 104 -4.89 -0.89 -5.29
CA HIS A 104 -6.17 -1.60 -5.31
C HIS A 104 -6.52 -2.23 -6.67
N PRO A 105 -6.36 -1.55 -7.83
CA PRO A 105 -6.65 -2.15 -9.12
C PRO A 105 -5.77 -3.37 -9.43
N VAL A 106 -4.49 -3.33 -9.04
CA VAL A 106 -3.55 -4.44 -9.22
C VAL A 106 -3.97 -5.65 -8.40
N LEU A 107 -4.30 -5.45 -7.12
CA LEU A 107 -4.72 -6.55 -6.23
C LEU A 107 -6.07 -7.13 -6.64
N GLN A 108 -6.99 -6.30 -7.11
CA GLN A 108 -8.27 -6.76 -7.66
C GLN A 108 -8.04 -7.62 -8.91
N LYS A 109 -7.18 -7.17 -9.84
CA LYS A 109 -6.83 -7.93 -11.05
C LYS A 109 -6.11 -9.23 -10.72
N LEU A 110 -5.18 -9.20 -9.76
CA LEU A 110 -4.49 -10.40 -9.28
C LEU A 110 -5.47 -11.43 -8.70
N SER A 111 -6.47 -10.98 -7.93
CA SER A 111 -7.50 -11.88 -7.39
C SER A 111 -8.43 -12.46 -8.46
N GLU A 112 -8.61 -11.77 -9.60
CA GLU A 112 -9.30 -12.29 -10.77
C GLU A 112 -8.48 -13.40 -11.47
N MET A 113 -7.16 -13.23 -11.57
CA MET A 113 -6.24 -14.21 -12.15
C MET A 113 -6.11 -15.48 -11.31
N TYR A 114 -6.26 -15.36 -9.97
CA TYR A 114 -6.19 -16.46 -9.00
C TYR A 114 -7.47 -16.55 -8.16
N PRO A 115 -8.61 -16.96 -8.77
CA PRO A 115 -9.93 -16.89 -8.12
C PRO A 115 -10.10 -17.86 -6.95
N ASP A 116 -9.25 -18.87 -6.84
CA ASP A 116 -9.18 -19.84 -5.77
C ASP A 116 -8.47 -19.28 -4.50
N ILE A 117 -7.66 -18.23 -4.63
CA ILE A 117 -6.96 -17.57 -3.53
C ILE A 117 -7.78 -16.39 -3.01
N THR A 118 -7.91 -16.27 -1.69
CA THR A 118 -8.43 -15.06 -1.03
C THR A 118 -7.25 -14.19 -0.62
N MET A 119 -7.33 -12.87 -0.84
CA MET A 119 -6.26 -11.90 -0.55
C MET A 119 -6.76 -10.88 0.46
N GLU A 120 -6.21 -10.94 1.68
CA GLU A 120 -6.46 -9.95 2.74
C GLU A 120 -5.38 -8.88 2.65
N HIS A 121 -5.74 -7.67 2.23
CA HIS A 121 -4.85 -6.55 2.06
C HIS A 121 -5.05 -5.52 3.16
N GLN A 122 -3.99 -5.18 3.87
CA GLN A 122 -3.92 -4.04 4.79
C GLN A 122 -2.97 -3.00 4.22
N CYS A 123 -3.30 -1.72 4.37
CA CYS A 123 -2.44 -0.63 3.96
C CYS A 123 -2.47 0.53 4.96
N ALA A 124 -1.36 1.26 5.03
CA ALA A 124 -1.27 2.50 5.79
C ALA A 124 -0.27 3.46 5.12
N ASP A 125 -0.68 4.72 4.99
CA ASP A 125 0.17 5.83 4.58
C ASP A 125 1.19 6.15 5.69
N TYR A 126 2.36 6.64 5.31
CA TYR A 126 3.37 7.10 6.27
C TYR A 126 2.89 8.28 7.13
N ASN A 127 1.89 9.01 6.68
CA ASN A 127 1.12 9.94 7.51
C ASN A 127 0.18 9.16 8.42
N ILE A 128 0.63 8.86 9.62
CA ILE A 128 -0.08 8.03 10.59
C ILE A 128 -1.51 8.55 10.83
N GLY A 129 -2.47 7.64 10.78
CA GLY A 129 -3.89 7.93 10.94
C GLY A 129 -4.62 8.38 9.68
N TYR A 130 -3.92 8.42 8.53
CA TYR A 130 -4.51 8.73 7.22
C TYR A 130 -4.25 7.62 6.23
N GLY A 131 -5.11 7.50 5.19
CA GLY A 131 -4.90 6.57 4.08
C GLY A 131 -4.67 5.12 4.52
N CYS A 132 -5.32 4.67 5.58
CA CYS A 132 -5.18 3.33 6.12
C CYS A 132 -6.51 2.56 6.03
N GLY A 133 -6.40 1.24 5.91
CA GLY A 133 -7.58 0.37 5.85
C GLY A 133 -7.23 -1.05 5.42
N GLN A 134 -8.27 -1.87 5.35
CA GLN A 134 -8.19 -3.26 4.95
C GLN A 134 -9.22 -3.56 3.88
N ARG A 135 -8.85 -4.40 2.91
CA ARG A 135 -9.77 -4.98 1.91
C ARG A 135 -9.48 -6.45 1.73
N THR A 136 -10.54 -7.22 1.53
CA THR A 136 -10.44 -8.63 1.15
C THR A 136 -10.92 -8.80 -0.28
N TYR A 137 -10.06 -9.36 -1.13
CA TYR A 137 -10.35 -9.64 -2.54
C TYR A 137 -10.54 -11.12 -2.76
N LYS A 138 -11.53 -11.47 -3.62
CA LYS A 138 -11.79 -12.84 -4.06
C LYS A 138 -12.36 -12.82 -5.47
N ALA A 139 -11.75 -13.55 -6.39
CA ALA A 139 -12.21 -13.70 -7.79
C ALA A 139 -12.59 -12.36 -8.47
N GLY A 140 -11.72 -11.34 -8.33
CA GLY A 140 -11.91 -10.01 -8.90
C GLY A 140 -12.86 -9.09 -8.13
N ASN A 141 -13.41 -9.53 -7.00
CA ASN A 141 -14.36 -8.75 -6.21
C ASN A 141 -13.77 -8.37 -4.84
N ILE A 142 -14.15 -7.20 -4.34
CA ILE A 142 -13.97 -6.84 -2.94
C ILE A 142 -15.13 -7.47 -2.18
N ILE A 143 -14.82 -8.40 -1.27
CA ILE A 143 -15.83 -9.14 -0.48
C ILE A 143 -15.92 -8.64 0.96
N ASP A 144 -14.95 -7.87 1.41
CA ASP A 144 -14.94 -7.21 2.71
C ASP A 144 -14.07 -5.95 2.65
N GLU A 145 -14.46 -4.90 3.40
CA GLU A 145 -13.72 -3.65 3.48
C GLU A 145 -13.87 -3.05 4.88
N TYR A 146 -12.76 -2.60 5.44
CA TYR A 146 -12.71 -1.88 6.69
C TYR A 146 -11.83 -0.63 6.55
N CYS A 147 -12.40 0.54 6.87
CA CYS A 147 -11.69 1.80 7.01
C CYS A 147 -11.91 2.31 8.43
N PRO A 148 -10.87 2.40 9.26
CA PRO A 148 -11.01 2.94 10.61
C PRO A 148 -11.45 4.42 10.58
N ASP A 149 -12.28 4.81 11.51
CA ASP A 149 -12.59 6.22 11.73
C ASP A 149 -11.33 7.01 12.10
N TYR A 150 -11.26 8.27 11.68
CA TYR A 150 -10.16 9.16 12.04
C TYR A 150 -9.96 9.24 13.57
N GLY A 151 -8.73 9.57 13.98
CA GLY A 151 -8.33 9.64 15.37
C GLY A 151 -7.70 8.33 15.85
N ARG A 152 -7.89 8.00 17.11
CA ARG A 152 -7.20 6.91 17.80
C ARG A 152 -7.17 5.61 17.01
N ARG A 153 -8.31 5.15 16.46
CA ARG A 153 -8.38 3.87 15.74
C ARG A 153 -7.53 3.85 14.48
N ALA A 154 -7.56 4.94 13.71
CA ALA A 154 -6.77 5.06 12.50
C ALA A 154 -5.26 5.13 12.82
N ILE A 155 -4.87 5.80 13.91
CA ILE A 155 -3.48 5.89 14.37
C ILE A 155 -2.98 4.50 14.79
N GLU A 156 -3.73 3.79 15.65
CA GLU A 156 -3.36 2.45 16.13
C GLU A 156 -3.26 1.46 14.95
N PHE A 157 -4.23 1.48 14.03
CA PHE A 157 -4.21 0.64 12.83
C PHE A 157 -3.02 0.94 11.92
N SER A 158 -2.74 2.23 11.66
CA SER A 158 -1.59 2.63 10.85
C SER A 158 -0.27 2.17 11.46
N CYS A 159 -0.10 2.38 12.76
CA CYS A 159 1.09 1.95 13.49
C CYS A 159 1.28 0.43 13.42
N GLU A 160 0.20 -0.36 13.60
CA GLU A 160 0.24 -1.83 13.47
C GLU A 160 0.69 -2.26 12.07
N VAL A 161 0.11 -1.68 11.00
CA VAL A 161 0.47 -2.02 9.61
C VAL A 161 1.91 -1.65 9.28
N ILE A 162 2.39 -0.50 9.76
CA ILE A 162 3.75 -0.03 9.48
C ILE A 162 4.78 -0.77 10.37
N GLY A 163 4.36 -1.32 11.50
CA GLY A 163 5.24 -1.97 12.48
C GLY A 163 5.87 -1.00 13.46
N LEU A 164 5.17 0.09 13.78
CA LEU A 164 5.58 1.13 14.74
C LEU A 164 4.60 1.18 15.91
N THR A 165 4.98 1.93 16.94
CA THR A 165 4.05 2.32 18.00
C THR A 165 3.70 3.81 17.87
N PRO A 166 2.57 4.29 18.42
CA PRO A 166 2.28 5.72 18.45
C PRO A 166 3.39 6.54 19.12
N ALA A 167 4.05 5.99 20.14
CA ALA A 167 5.16 6.64 20.82
C ALA A 167 6.39 6.86 19.90
N ASP A 168 6.68 5.93 18.97
CA ASP A 168 7.73 6.09 17.96
C ASP A 168 7.46 7.28 17.02
N GLN A 169 6.22 7.71 16.95
CA GLN A 169 5.76 8.86 16.17
C GLN A 169 5.59 10.14 17.00
N GLY A 170 6.08 10.13 18.25
CA GLY A 170 5.93 11.26 19.17
C GLY A 170 4.48 11.53 19.58
N LEU A 171 3.64 10.49 19.55
CA LEU A 171 2.22 10.55 19.92
C LEU A 171 2.01 9.92 21.30
N VAL A 172 1.29 10.63 22.18
CA VAL A 172 0.89 10.14 23.49
C VAL A 172 -0.63 10.16 23.61
N LEU A 173 -1.17 9.19 24.31
CA LEU A 173 -2.61 9.12 24.57
C LEU A 173 -3.04 10.30 25.46
N SER A 174 -4.12 10.99 25.10
CA SER A 174 -4.72 12.06 25.90
C SER A 174 -5.12 11.57 27.30
N GLU A 175 -5.21 12.45 28.28
CA GLU A 175 -5.55 12.08 29.67
C GLU A 175 -6.89 11.35 29.79
N ASP A 176 -7.85 11.71 28.94
CA ASP A 176 -9.17 11.05 28.88
C ASP A 176 -9.17 9.75 28.07
N GLY A 177 -8.05 9.39 27.43
CA GLY A 177 -7.87 8.17 26.65
C GLY A 177 -8.66 8.15 25.35
N THR A 178 -9.18 9.27 24.87
CA THR A 178 -10.04 9.31 23.67
C THR A 178 -9.25 9.38 22.37
N ASP A 179 -8.12 10.09 22.35
CA ASP A 179 -7.30 10.27 21.14
C ASP A 179 -5.81 10.45 21.49
N TYR A 180 -4.97 10.55 20.45
CA TYR A 180 -3.53 10.82 20.57
C TYR A 180 -3.25 12.30 20.34
N ALA A 181 -2.27 12.84 21.08
CA ALA A 181 -1.72 14.18 20.89
C ALA A 181 -0.22 14.12 20.68
N SER A 182 0.33 15.10 19.94
CA SER A 182 1.79 15.22 19.79
C SER A 182 2.43 15.65 21.11
N ILE A 183 3.57 15.07 21.46
CA ILE A 183 4.37 15.41 22.65
C ILE A 183 4.72 16.91 22.65
N ASP A 184 5.09 17.49 21.51
CA ASP A 184 5.41 18.92 21.37
C ASP A 184 4.23 19.85 21.72
N PHE A 185 3.00 19.37 21.55
CA PHE A 185 1.79 20.14 21.89
C PHE A 185 1.48 20.14 23.39
N MET A 186 1.87 19.08 24.09
CA MET A 186 1.67 18.96 25.55
C MET A 186 2.68 19.78 26.35
N GLU A 187 3.95 19.88 25.89
CA GLU A 187 4.97 20.69 26.57
C GLU A 187 4.78 22.20 26.36
N GLY A 188 4.17 22.62 25.24
CA GLY A 188 3.87 24.03 24.96
C GLY A 188 2.68 24.61 25.73
N GLY A 189 1.85 23.78 26.36
CA GLY A 189 0.67 24.19 27.16
C GLY A 189 0.96 24.57 28.60
N MET A 190 2.21 24.46 29.06
CA MET A 190 2.60 24.72 30.46
C MET A 190 3.40 26.03 30.66
N GLN A 191 3.29 26.97 29.70
CA GLN A 191 3.80 28.34 29.86
C GLN A 191 2.66 29.36 29.71
N LEU A 192 1.89 29.56 30.75
CA LEU A 192 1.18 30.82 31.06
C LEU A 192 1.07 30.97 32.58
#